data_bf637a300c2c23273c0cd7b2da97eb90
#
_entry.id   bf637a300c2c23273c0cd7b2da97eb90
#
_cell.length_a   1.000
_cell.length_b   1.000
_cell.length_c   1.000
_cell.angle_alpha   90.00
_cell.angle_beta   90.00
_cell.angle_gamma   90.00
#
_symmetry.space_group_name_H-M   'P 1'
#
loop_
_entity.id
_entity.type
_entity.pdbx_description
1 polymer ?
#
loop_
_entity_poly.entity_id
_entity_poly.type
_entity_poly.pdbx_seq_one_letter_code
_entity_poly.pdbx_strand_id
1 'polypeptide(L)'
;MTASVTELLRDVARSAPDRVALREKEFGIWQETTYAGYWDLVSTVGMALRALGVGPGDKVAIHSENRIAWVVADLAAQGIQAVSVGLYPTNPSSEVEYLLGHSEAKVLIAED
;
A
#
# COMPACT_ATOMS: atom_id res chain seq x y z
N MET A 1 24.27 0.28 0.28
CA MET A 1 22.90 -0.20 0.16
C MET A 1 21.97 0.95 -0.16
N THR A 2 21.15 0.78 -1.16
CA THR A 2 20.21 1.82 -1.57
C THR A 2 19.02 1.82 -0.60
N ALA A 3 18.57 3.00 -0.18
CA ALA A 3 17.38 3.12 0.64
C ALA A 3 16.15 2.66 -0.16
N SER A 4 15.20 1.99 0.51
CA SER A 4 13.93 1.63 -0.10
C SER A 4 13.08 2.88 -0.32
N VAL A 5 12.07 2.78 -1.19
CA VAL A 5 11.13 3.88 -1.41
C VAL A 5 10.43 4.24 -0.10
N THR A 6 10.11 3.23 0.73
CA THR A 6 9.48 3.45 2.02
C THR A 6 10.38 4.22 2.98
N GLU A 7 11.69 3.93 2.98
CA GLU A 7 12.64 4.69 3.79
C GLU A 7 12.77 6.13 3.32
N LEU A 8 12.75 6.37 2.00
CA LEU A 8 12.75 7.71 1.44
C LEU A 8 11.51 8.49 1.87
N LEU A 9 10.35 7.84 1.87
CA LEU A 9 9.12 8.46 2.35
C LEU A 9 9.26 8.86 3.83
N ARG A 10 9.80 7.97 4.66
CA ARG A 10 10.03 8.26 6.08
C ARG A 10 10.90 9.50 6.25
N ASP A 11 11.98 9.57 5.48
CA ASP A 11 12.91 10.69 5.59
C ASP A 11 12.29 12.01 5.16
N VAL A 12 11.49 12.00 4.08
CA VAL A 12 10.77 13.19 3.63
C VAL A 12 9.73 13.60 4.66
N ALA A 13 9.02 12.62 5.25
CA ALA A 13 8.01 12.90 6.28
C ALA A 13 8.63 13.57 7.52
N ARG A 14 9.88 13.22 7.85
CA ARG A 14 10.60 13.85 8.97
C ARG A 14 11.07 15.25 8.65
N SER A 15 11.51 15.51 7.41
CA SER A 15 12.05 16.79 7.01
C SER A 15 10.98 17.79 6.57
N ALA A 16 9.86 17.33 6.02
CA ALA A 16 8.82 18.20 5.49
C ALA A 16 7.43 17.63 5.82
N PRO A 17 7.10 17.44 7.12
CA PRO A 17 5.88 16.73 7.52
C PRO A 17 4.58 17.38 7.07
N ASP A 18 4.57 18.72 6.94
CA ASP A 18 3.35 19.46 6.62
C ASP A 18 3.12 19.68 5.13
N ARG A 19 4.07 19.25 4.27
CA ARG A 19 3.89 19.37 2.83
C ARG A 19 2.92 18.33 2.33
N VAL A 20 2.12 18.71 1.32
CA VAL A 20 1.14 17.81 0.71
C VAL A 20 1.88 16.77 -0.14
N ALA A 21 1.65 15.49 0.16
CA ALA A 21 2.21 14.35 -0.58
C ALA A 21 1.23 13.82 -1.61
N LEU A 22 -0.04 13.73 -1.23
CA LEU A 22 -1.10 13.14 -2.06
C LEU A 22 -2.31 14.05 -2.06
N ARG A 23 -2.96 14.13 -3.22
CA ARG A 23 -4.18 14.90 -3.38
C ARG A 23 -5.18 14.07 -4.17
N GLU A 24 -6.38 13.96 -3.65
CA GLU A 24 -7.46 13.19 -4.27
C GLU A 24 -8.76 13.97 -4.19
N LYS A 25 -9.55 13.88 -5.26
CA LYS A 25 -10.86 14.53 -5.28
C LYS A 25 -11.92 13.48 -4.96
N GLU A 26 -12.68 13.73 -3.91
CA GLU A 26 -13.75 12.84 -3.46
C GLU A 26 -15.01 13.65 -3.21
N PHE A 27 -16.11 13.24 -3.81
CA PHE A 27 -17.41 13.94 -3.71
C PHE A 27 -17.29 15.44 -4.08
N GLY A 28 -16.47 15.76 -5.08
CA GLY A 28 -16.27 17.12 -5.52
C GLY A 28 -15.34 17.95 -4.66
N ILE A 29 -14.82 17.38 -3.58
CA ILE A 29 -13.94 18.09 -2.62
C ILE A 29 -12.53 17.49 -2.71
N TRP A 30 -11.53 18.37 -2.78
CA TRP A 30 -10.14 17.94 -2.78
C TRP A 30 -9.73 17.53 -1.36
N GLN A 31 -9.24 16.31 -1.25
CA GLN A 31 -8.66 15.79 -0.01
C GLN A 31 -7.14 15.79 -0.15
N GLU A 32 -6.45 16.32 0.84
CA GLU A 32 -4.99 16.37 0.83
C GLU A 32 -4.43 15.52 1.96
N THR A 33 -3.37 14.77 1.65
CA THR A 33 -2.64 14.00 2.66
C THR A 33 -1.23 14.54 2.71
N THR A 34 -0.80 14.98 3.89
CA THR A 34 0.56 15.46 4.10
C THR A 34 1.54 14.30 4.13
N TYR A 35 2.83 14.58 4.03
CA TYR A 35 3.84 13.54 4.15
C TYR A 35 3.79 12.85 5.50
N ALA A 36 3.53 13.59 6.59
CA ALA A 36 3.36 12.97 7.90
C ALA A 36 2.17 12.02 7.93
N GLY A 37 1.02 12.44 7.37
CA GLY A 37 -0.17 11.61 7.30
C GLY A 37 0.03 10.39 6.41
N TYR A 38 0.71 10.57 5.29
CA TYR A 38 1.03 9.47 4.38
C TYR A 38 1.92 8.42 5.07
N TRP A 39 2.97 8.88 5.74
CA TRP A 39 3.85 7.99 6.50
C TRP A 39 3.09 7.24 7.60
N ASP A 40 2.18 7.92 8.30
CA ASP A 40 1.32 7.31 9.31
C ASP A 40 0.50 6.16 8.73
N LEU A 41 -0.14 6.38 7.56
CA LEU A 41 -0.93 5.35 6.90
C LEU A 41 -0.06 4.16 6.49
N VAL A 42 1.09 4.43 5.88
CA VAL A 42 2.00 3.37 5.44
C VAL A 42 2.50 2.55 6.61
N SER A 43 2.94 3.21 7.70
CA SER A 43 3.44 2.49 8.87
C SER A 43 2.35 1.70 9.58
N THR A 44 1.14 2.24 9.68
CA THR A 44 0.01 1.54 10.30
C THR A 44 -0.34 0.27 9.52
N VAL A 45 -0.43 0.38 8.19
CA VAL A 45 -0.74 -0.79 7.35
C VAL A 45 0.40 -1.80 7.42
N GLY A 46 1.66 -1.35 7.41
CA GLY A 46 2.81 -2.23 7.54
C GLY A 46 2.81 -3.01 8.84
N MET A 47 2.50 -2.35 9.95
CA MET A 47 2.40 -3.02 11.25
C MET A 47 1.25 -4.02 11.28
N ALA A 48 0.12 -3.68 10.67
CA ALA A 48 -1.01 -4.60 10.58
C ALA A 48 -0.66 -5.85 9.77
N LEU A 49 0.05 -5.69 8.65
CA LEU A 49 0.51 -6.83 7.85
C LEU A 49 1.43 -7.73 8.65
N ARG A 50 2.36 -7.17 9.40
CA ARG A 50 3.25 -7.96 10.26
C ARG A 50 2.46 -8.70 11.34
N ALA A 51 1.45 -8.07 11.91
CA ALA A 51 0.58 -8.70 12.92
C ALA A 51 -0.19 -9.88 12.32
N LEU A 52 -0.48 -9.85 11.01
CA LEU A 52 -1.12 -10.95 10.30
C LEU A 52 -0.12 -12.05 9.87
N GLY A 53 1.14 -11.89 10.22
CA GLY A 53 2.16 -12.89 9.94
C GLY A 53 2.92 -12.70 8.63
N VAL A 54 2.75 -11.56 7.95
CA VAL A 54 3.48 -11.27 6.72
C VAL A 54 4.91 -10.88 7.06
N GLY A 55 5.87 -11.49 6.40
CA GLY A 55 7.28 -11.22 6.60
C GLY A 55 8.03 -11.06 5.28
N PRO A 56 9.38 -10.97 5.34
CA PRO A 56 10.19 -10.78 4.14
C PRO A 56 9.94 -11.88 3.11
N GLY A 57 9.77 -11.48 1.86
CA GLY A 57 9.53 -12.39 0.75
C GLY A 57 8.09 -12.87 0.61
N ASP A 58 7.24 -12.67 1.62
CA ASP A 58 5.82 -13.03 1.51
C ASP A 58 5.12 -12.11 0.51
N LYS A 59 4.08 -12.61 -0.11
CA LYS A 59 3.34 -11.85 -1.12
C LYS A 59 2.06 -11.28 -0.53
N VAL A 60 1.79 -10.01 -0.88
CA VAL A 60 0.58 -9.29 -0.50
C VAL A 60 -0.13 -8.87 -1.79
N ALA A 61 -1.33 -9.36 -2.00
CA ALA A 61 -2.12 -8.99 -3.17
C ALA A 61 -2.93 -7.72 -2.87
N ILE A 62 -3.01 -6.83 -3.84
CA ILE A 62 -3.71 -5.55 -3.71
C ILE A 62 -4.76 -5.45 -4.82
N HIS A 63 -6.02 -5.27 -4.45
CA HIS A 63 -7.14 -5.15 -5.37
C HIS A 63 -7.94 -3.91 -4.99
N SER A 64 -7.69 -2.77 -5.63
CA SER A 64 -8.33 -1.51 -5.28
C SER A 64 -8.31 -0.54 -6.46
N GLU A 65 -9.39 0.22 -6.63
CA GLU A 65 -9.45 1.35 -7.56
C GLU A 65 -8.94 2.64 -6.92
N ASN A 66 -8.88 2.70 -5.61
CA ASN A 66 -8.44 3.89 -4.89
C ASN A 66 -6.92 3.99 -4.95
N ARG A 67 -6.42 5.03 -5.64
CA ARG A 67 -4.98 5.23 -5.85
C ARG A 67 -4.23 5.40 -4.54
N ILE A 68 -4.79 6.15 -3.60
CA ILE A 68 -4.13 6.38 -2.31
C ILE A 68 -4.02 5.07 -1.54
N ALA A 69 -5.11 4.30 -1.46
CA ALA A 69 -5.09 3.01 -0.79
C ALA A 69 -4.08 2.05 -1.43
N TRP A 70 -4.01 2.05 -2.77
CA TRP A 70 -3.09 1.18 -3.51
C TRP A 70 -1.63 1.54 -3.20
N VAL A 71 -1.28 2.84 -3.27
CA VAL A 71 0.07 3.30 -3.01
C VAL A 71 0.48 3.06 -1.56
N VAL A 72 -0.43 3.30 -0.61
CA VAL A 72 -0.17 3.04 0.81
C VAL A 72 0.09 1.55 1.04
N ALA A 73 -0.74 0.68 0.48
CA ALA A 73 -0.57 -0.76 0.63
C ALA A 73 0.75 -1.26 0.02
N ASP A 74 1.07 -0.76 -1.17
CA ASP A 74 2.31 -1.11 -1.88
C ASP A 74 3.54 -0.71 -1.05
N LEU A 75 3.59 0.53 -0.59
CA LEU A 75 4.72 1.01 0.21
C LEU A 75 4.80 0.32 1.57
N ALA A 76 3.66 -0.01 2.18
CA ALA A 76 3.65 -0.75 3.43
C ALA A 76 4.23 -2.15 3.25
N ALA A 77 3.86 -2.84 2.17
CA ALA A 77 4.41 -4.16 1.86
C ALA A 77 5.92 -4.07 1.64
N GLN A 78 6.37 -3.09 0.85
CA GLN A 78 7.81 -2.89 0.61
C GLN A 78 8.58 -2.60 1.91
N GLY A 79 7.96 -1.84 2.82
CA GLY A 79 8.59 -1.47 4.08
C GLY A 79 8.90 -2.64 5.00
N ILE A 80 8.16 -3.74 4.88
CA ILE A 80 8.41 -4.98 5.63
C ILE A 80 9.09 -6.04 4.75
N GLN A 81 9.59 -5.62 3.59
CA GLN A 81 10.30 -6.47 2.63
C GLN A 81 9.42 -7.57 2.01
N ALA A 82 8.11 -7.37 2.04
CA ALA A 82 7.17 -8.25 1.34
C ALA A 82 7.06 -7.83 -0.12
N VAL A 83 6.47 -8.69 -0.93
CA VAL A 83 6.28 -8.45 -2.36
C VAL A 83 4.83 -8.11 -2.62
N SER A 84 4.57 -6.96 -3.25
CA SER A 84 3.21 -6.58 -3.62
C SER A 84 2.84 -7.18 -4.98
N VAL A 85 1.61 -7.65 -5.09
CA VAL A 85 1.05 -8.21 -6.32
C VAL A 85 -0.21 -7.44 -6.65
N GLY A 86 -0.17 -6.68 -7.75
CA GLY A 86 -1.32 -5.88 -8.17
C GLY A 86 -2.36 -6.70 -8.91
N LEU A 87 -3.63 -6.54 -8.53
CA LEU A 87 -4.76 -7.12 -9.22
C LEU A 87 -5.60 -5.98 -9.80
N TYR A 88 -6.05 -6.14 -11.03
CA TYR A 88 -6.84 -5.10 -11.69
C TYR A 88 -8.29 -5.13 -11.20
N PRO A 89 -8.85 -3.99 -10.79
CA PRO A 89 -10.24 -3.93 -10.30
C PRO A 89 -11.27 -4.42 -11.32
N THR A 90 -10.94 -4.33 -12.61
CA THR A 90 -11.84 -4.74 -13.69
C THR A 90 -11.84 -6.24 -13.96
N ASN A 91 -10.96 -7.00 -13.29
CA ASN A 91 -10.88 -8.44 -13.51
C ASN A 91 -12.12 -9.14 -12.93
N PRO A 92 -12.70 -10.13 -13.66
CA PRO A 92 -13.78 -10.95 -13.09
C PRO A 92 -13.33 -11.69 -11.82
N SER A 93 -14.29 -12.00 -10.96
CA SER A 93 -14.00 -12.70 -9.70
C SER A 93 -13.24 -14.01 -9.91
N SER A 94 -13.58 -14.75 -10.97
CA SER A 94 -12.89 -16.02 -11.28
C SER A 94 -11.41 -15.81 -11.61
N GLU A 95 -11.09 -14.71 -12.31
CA GLU A 95 -9.71 -14.37 -12.62
C GLU A 95 -8.94 -13.94 -11.36
N VAL A 96 -9.58 -13.19 -10.49
CA VAL A 96 -8.99 -12.77 -9.23
C VAL A 96 -8.67 -13.99 -8.37
N GLU A 97 -9.60 -14.94 -8.27
CA GLU A 97 -9.36 -16.18 -7.54
C GLU A 97 -8.18 -16.97 -8.10
N TYR A 98 -8.11 -17.08 -9.42
CA TYR A 98 -7.00 -17.79 -10.08
C TYR A 98 -5.66 -17.11 -9.79
N LEU A 99 -5.61 -15.77 -9.94
CA LEU A 99 -4.38 -15.02 -9.70
C LEU A 99 -3.93 -15.09 -8.26
N LEU A 100 -4.88 -15.04 -7.30
CA LEU A 100 -4.56 -15.18 -5.88
C LEU A 100 -3.96 -16.55 -5.57
N GLY A 101 -4.58 -17.61 -6.07
CA GLY A 101 -4.06 -18.95 -5.87
C GLY A 101 -2.70 -19.18 -6.52
N HIS A 102 -2.53 -18.64 -7.73
CA HIS A 102 -1.28 -18.80 -8.47
C HIS A 102 -0.13 -18.00 -7.88
N SER A 103 -0.41 -16.81 -7.36
CA SER A 103 0.62 -15.94 -6.77
C SER A 103 1.05 -16.38 -5.37
N GLU A 104 0.28 -17.25 -4.73
CA GLU A 104 0.53 -17.69 -3.35
C GLU A 104 0.53 -16.53 -2.36
N ALA A 105 -0.33 -15.52 -2.60
CA ALA A 105 -0.41 -14.36 -1.74
C ALA A 105 -0.90 -14.75 -0.35
N LYS A 106 -0.22 -14.24 0.68
CA LYS A 106 -0.55 -14.52 2.06
C LYS A 106 -1.70 -13.67 2.58
N VAL A 107 -1.82 -12.45 2.06
CA VAL A 107 -2.87 -11.50 2.44
C VAL A 107 -3.38 -10.81 1.19
N LEU A 108 -4.68 -10.56 1.15
CA LEU A 108 -5.32 -9.76 0.12
C LEU A 108 -5.83 -8.46 0.76
N ILE A 109 -5.39 -7.32 0.23
CA ILE A 109 -5.94 -6.02 0.59
C ILE A 109 -6.93 -5.66 -0.52
N ALA A 110 -8.20 -5.56 -0.15
CA ALA A 110 -9.26 -5.33 -1.13
C ALA A 110 -10.14 -4.15 -0.72
N GLU A 111 -10.58 -3.40 -1.71
CA GLU A 111 -11.56 -2.36 -1.56
C GLU A 111 -12.94 -2.93 -1.90
N ASP A 112 -13.93 -2.58 -1.11
CA ASP A 112 -15.32 -3.01 -1.35
C ASP A 112 -15.97 -2.24 -2.51
#